data_26ecc340a4702587f48364c9482b8cd6
#
_entry.id   26ecc340a4702587f48364c9482b8cd6
#
_cell.length_a   1.000
_cell.length_b   1.000
_cell.length_c   1.000
_cell.angle_alpha   90.00
_cell.angle_beta   90.00
_cell.angle_gamma   90.00
#
_symmetry.space_group_name_H-M   'P 1'
#
loop_
_entity.id
_entity.type
_entity.pdbx_description
1 polymer ?
#
loop_
_entity_poly.entity_id
_entity_poly.type
_entity_poly.pdbx_seq_one_letter_code
_entity_poly.pdbx_strand_id
1 'polypeptide(L)'
;STLLRCFNRMNDIIDGCHVEGQISMGNTVISDPALDIVKLRTKVGMVFQKPNPFPKSIYDNVAYGPRIHGLAKNKAELDQIVETSLQRAGIWGEIKDRLSSSGTGLSGGQQQRLCIARAIAVKPEVILMDEPCSALDPIATATIEELMNELSKDFTIIIVTHNMQLSLIHISEPTRPRII
;
A
#
# COMPACT_ATOMS: atom_id res chain seq x y z
N SER A 1 -5.04 -7.89 9.99
CA SER A 1 -5.80 -7.44 11.17
C SER A 1 -7.22 -7.02 10.79
N THR A 2 -8.23 -7.43 11.59
CA THR A 2 -9.64 -7.06 11.37
C THR A 2 -9.85 -5.55 11.49
N LEU A 3 -9.23 -4.92 12.49
CA LEU A 3 -9.32 -3.48 12.68
C LEU A 3 -8.78 -2.71 11.48
N LEU A 4 -7.62 -3.11 10.95
CA LEU A 4 -7.00 -2.44 9.81
C LEU A 4 -7.92 -2.45 8.57
N ARG A 5 -8.63 -3.57 8.35
CA ARG A 5 -9.59 -3.72 7.24
C ARG A 5 -10.86 -2.87 7.39
N CYS A 6 -11.15 -2.34 8.58
CA CYS A 6 -12.26 -1.41 8.75
C CYS A 6 -11.99 -0.06 8.05
N PHE A 7 -10.73 0.40 7.99
CA PHE A 7 -10.37 1.68 7.38
C PHE A 7 -10.57 1.74 5.86
N ASN A 8 -10.62 0.59 5.16
CA ASN A 8 -10.89 0.51 3.72
C ASN A 8 -12.13 -0.34 3.40
N ARG A 9 -12.92 -0.67 4.43
CA ARG A 9 -14.17 -1.44 4.33
C ARG A 9 -13.98 -2.82 3.66
N MET A 10 -12.82 -3.45 3.83
CA MET A 10 -12.62 -4.82 3.36
C MET A 10 -13.37 -5.87 4.18
N ASN A 11 -13.83 -5.53 5.37
CA ASN A 11 -14.66 -6.44 6.17
C ASN A 11 -16.08 -6.59 5.59
N ASP A 12 -16.55 -5.64 4.78
CA ASP A 12 -17.88 -5.70 4.14
C ASP A 12 -18.05 -6.88 3.18
N ILE A 13 -16.95 -7.48 2.72
CA ILE A 13 -16.97 -8.66 1.84
C ILE A 13 -16.91 -9.99 2.60
N ILE A 14 -16.89 -9.94 3.93
CA ILE A 14 -16.81 -11.14 4.79
C ILE A 14 -18.20 -11.42 5.35
N ASP A 15 -18.79 -12.55 4.96
CA ASP A 15 -20.10 -12.97 5.43
C ASP A 15 -20.12 -13.07 6.97
N GLY A 16 -21.15 -12.47 7.57
CA GLY A 16 -21.34 -12.49 9.03
C GLY A 16 -20.41 -11.53 9.80
N CYS A 17 -19.58 -10.73 9.14
CA CYS A 17 -18.78 -9.71 9.80
C CYS A 17 -19.58 -8.43 9.96
N HIS A 18 -19.83 -8.04 11.20
CA HIS A 18 -20.47 -6.77 11.53
C HIS A 18 -19.46 -5.84 12.19
N VAL A 19 -19.42 -4.59 11.74
CA VAL A 19 -18.58 -3.52 12.29
C VAL A 19 -19.49 -2.46 12.92
N GLU A 20 -19.36 -2.28 14.21
CA GLU A 20 -20.08 -1.25 14.96
C GLU A 20 -19.14 -0.10 15.31
N GLY A 21 -19.68 1.12 15.33
CA GLY A 21 -18.93 2.33 15.63
C GLY A 21 -18.73 3.23 14.42
N GLN A 22 -18.09 4.36 14.64
CA GLN A 22 -17.82 5.36 13.60
C GLN A 22 -16.33 5.49 13.35
N ILE A 23 -15.94 5.39 12.10
CA ILE A 23 -14.58 5.66 11.62
C ILE A 23 -14.67 6.84 10.67
N SER A 24 -13.80 7.85 10.86
CA SER A 24 -13.76 9.03 10.00
C SER A 24 -12.32 9.29 9.52
N MET A 25 -12.21 9.82 8.30
CA MET A 25 -10.98 10.31 7.70
C MET A 25 -11.20 11.76 7.27
N GLY A 26 -10.66 12.71 8.03
CA GLY A 26 -11.03 14.11 7.93
C GLY A 26 -12.53 14.28 8.15
N ASN A 27 -13.21 14.90 7.20
CA ASN A 27 -14.67 15.12 7.27
C ASN A 27 -15.50 13.96 6.67
N THR A 28 -14.85 12.88 6.22
CA THR A 28 -15.53 11.74 5.59
C THR A 28 -15.74 10.63 6.61
N VAL A 29 -16.98 10.24 6.84
CA VAL A 29 -17.34 9.08 7.67
C VAL A 29 -17.17 7.82 6.83
N ILE A 30 -16.14 7.03 7.11
CA ILE A 30 -15.81 5.80 6.36
C ILE A 30 -16.88 4.72 6.56
N SER A 31 -17.46 4.66 7.77
CA SER A 31 -18.51 3.69 8.11
C SER A 31 -19.90 4.02 7.53
N ASP A 32 -20.07 5.14 6.83
CA ASP A 32 -21.33 5.50 6.20
C ASP A 32 -21.66 4.48 5.07
N PRO A 33 -22.80 3.79 5.11
CA PRO A 33 -23.23 2.87 4.06
C PRO A 33 -23.38 3.52 2.67
N ALA A 34 -23.64 4.82 2.62
CA ALA A 34 -23.80 5.57 1.37
C ALA A 34 -22.46 5.96 0.72
N LEU A 35 -21.34 5.75 1.42
CA LEU A 35 -20.03 6.11 0.91
C LEU A 35 -19.65 5.26 -0.32
N ASP A 36 -19.13 5.92 -1.36
CA ASP A 36 -18.54 5.24 -2.52
C ASP A 36 -17.25 4.50 -2.12
N ILE A 37 -17.38 3.17 -1.99
CA ILE A 37 -16.27 2.29 -1.57
C ILE A 37 -15.12 2.29 -2.57
N VAL A 38 -15.40 2.48 -3.88
CA VAL A 38 -14.36 2.51 -4.91
C VAL A 38 -13.48 3.74 -4.71
N LYS A 39 -14.11 4.89 -4.49
CA LYS A 39 -13.39 6.15 -4.18
C LYS A 39 -12.63 6.05 -2.86
N LEU A 40 -13.22 5.43 -1.84
CA LEU A 40 -12.51 5.20 -0.56
C LEU A 40 -11.23 4.38 -0.79
N ARG A 41 -11.32 3.26 -1.51
CA ARG A 41 -10.18 2.36 -1.76
C ARG A 41 -9.11 2.95 -2.68
N THR A 42 -9.41 4.00 -3.43
CA THR A 42 -8.40 4.80 -4.14
C THR A 42 -7.59 5.66 -3.16
N LYS A 43 -8.24 6.17 -2.10
CA LYS A 43 -7.61 7.01 -1.09
C LYS A 43 -6.89 6.22 0.01
N VAL A 44 -7.34 4.99 0.27
CA VAL A 44 -6.83 4.13 1.34
C VAL A 44 -6.29 2.84 0.73
N GLY A 45 -4.99 2.85 0.43
CA GLY A 45 -4.27 1.68 -0.07
C GLY A 45 -4.03 0.64 1.01
N MET A 46 -3.81 -0.62 0.61
CA MET A 46 -3.50 -1.70 1.55
C MET A 46 -2.39 -2.60 1.04
N VAL A 47 -1.44 -2.90 1.93
CA VAL A 47 -0.37 -3.87 1.77
C VAL A 47 -0.60 -4.99 2.77
N PHE A 48 -0.67 -6.22 2.28
CA PHE A 48 -0.98 -7.41 3.09
C PHE A 48 0.27 -8.05 3.65
N GLN A 49 0.10 -8.82 4.72
CA GLN A 49 1.13 -9.62 5.37
C GLN A 49 1.83 -10.57 4.38
N LYS A 50 1.05 -11.30 3.59
CA LYS A 50 1.57 -12.15 2.51
C LYS A 50 1.55 -11.34 1.22
N PRO A 51 2.68 -11.20 0.52
CA PRO A 51 2.71 -10.55 -0.78
C PRO A 51 1.69 -11.19 -1.73
N ASN A 52 0.95 -10.35 -2.43
CA ASN A 52 -0.12 -10.79 -3.33
C ASN A 52 -0.06 -10.09 -4.70
N PRO A 53 1.05 -10.19 -5.43
CA PRO A 53 1.09 -9.66 -6.78
C PRO A 53 0.04 -10.34 -7.64
N PHE A 54 -0.55 -9.57 -8.57
CA PHE A 54 -1.44 -10.14 -9.56
C PHE A 54 -0.67 -11.11 -10.48
N PRO A 55 -1.31 -12.16 -11.02
CA PRO A 55 -0.70 -13.05 -12.01
C PRO A 55 -0.59 -12.35 -13.37
N LYS A 56 0.12 -11.25 -13.39
CA LYS A 56 0.37 -10.31 -14.49
C LYS A 56 1.84 -9.93 -14.49
N SER A 57 2.26 -9.18 -15.52
CA SER A 57 3.61 -8.61 -15.57
C SER A 57 3.89 -7.68 -14.39
N ILE A 58 5.16 -7.44 -14.09
CA ILE A 58 5.61 -6.44 -13.10
C ILE A 58 5.00 -5.08 -13.46
N TYR A 59 5.12 -4.68 -14.73
CA TYR A 59 4.54 -3.44 -15.24
C TYR A 59 3.03 -3.37 -14.98
N ASP A 60 2.27 -4.40 -15.38
CA ASP A 60 0.81 -4.39 -15.25
C ASP A 60 0.33 -4.45 -13.79
N ASN A 61 1.13 -5.00 -12.88
CA ASN A 61 0.82 -4.90 -11.45
C ASN A 61 0.73 -3.45 -10.99
N VAL A 62 1.71 -2.63 -11.36
CA VAL A 62 1.76 -1.22 -10.95
C VAL A 62 0.81 -0.34 -11.77
N ALA A 63 0.73 -0.58 -13.08
CA ALA A 63 -0.11 0.17 -14.01
C ALA A 63 -1.62 -0.05 -13.80
N TYR A 64 -2.01 -1.11 -13.09
CA TYR A 64 -3.42 -1.52 -12.97
C TYR A 64 -4.29 -0.43 -12.34
N GLY A 65 -3.93 0.06 -11.17
CA GLY A 65 -4.67 1.12 -10.49
C GLY A 65 -4.74 2.42 -11.31
N PRO A 66 -3.61 2.98 -11.77
CA PRO A 66 -3.60 4.16 -12.62
C PRO A 66 -4.48 4.06 -13.88
N ARG A 67 -4.52 2.89 -14.53
CA ARG A 67 -5.40 2.67 -15.71
C ARG A 67 -6.88 2.72 -15.34
N ILE A 68 -7.30 2.02 -14.29
CA ILE A 68 -8.72 1.94 -13.88
C ILE A 68 -9.23 3.30 -13.43
N HIS A 69 -8.41 4.06 -12.73
CA HIS A 69 -8.79 5.36 -12.18
C HIS A 69 -8.51 6.53 -13.14
N GLY A 70 -8.04 6.26 -14.37
CA GLY A 70 -7.80 7.29 -15.38
C GLY A 70 -6.73 8.31 -14.96
N LEU A 71 -5.71 7.89 -14.20
CA LEU A 71 -4.67 8.78 -13.68
C LEU A 71 -3.60 9.14 -14.72
N ALA A 72 -3.60 8.50 -15.87
CA ALA A 72 -2.72 8.76 -17.00
C ALA A 72 -3.54 9.01 -18.26
N LYS A 73 -3.24 10.09 -18.98
CA LYS A 73 -3.92 10.47 -20.22
C LYS A 73 -3.41 9.69 -21.44
N ASN A 74 -2.18 9.19 -21.33
CA ASN A 74 -1.50 8.48 -22.42
C ASN A 74 -0.49 7.47 -21.84
N LYS A 75 0.12 6.69 -22.76
CA LYS A 75 1.06 5.66 -22.37
C LYS A 75 2.31 6.23 -21.69
N ALA A 76 2.83 7.36 -22.15
CA ALA A 76 4.04 7.96 -21.57
C ALA A 76 3.84 8.40 -20.11
N GLU A 77 2.69 9.00 -19.79
CA GLU A 77 2.34 9.34 -18.40
C GLU A 77 2.19 8.08 -17.54
N LEU A 78 1.60 7.01 -18.09
CA LEU A 78 1.48 5.74 -17.37
C LEU A 78 2.85 5.11 -17.12
N ASP A 79 3.73 5.11 -18.12
CA ASP A 79 5.11 4.61 -17.99
C ASP A 79 5.86 5.38 -16.90
N GLN A 80 5.69 6.71 -16.85
CA GLN A 80 6.28 7.56 -15.80
C GLN A 80 5.74 7.23 -14.40
N ILE A 81 4.44 6.99 -14.26
CA ILE A 81 3.85 6.58 -12.98
C ILE A 81 4.42 5.25 -12.52
N VAL A 82 4.52 4.26 -13.43
CA VAL A 82 5.06 2.94 -13.14
C VAL A 82 6.52 3.04 -12.71
N GLU A 83 7.35 3.72 -13.49
CA GLU A 83 8.77 3.91 -13.17
C GLU A 83 8.96 4.58 -11.82
N THR A 84 8.32 5.73 -11.60
CA THR A 84 8.40 6.48 -10.34
C THR A 84 7.96 5.63 -9.15
N SER A 85 6.89 4.86 -9.29
CA SER A 85 6.39 4.00 -8.21
C SER A 85 7.36 2.88 -7.87
N LEU A 86 7.99 2.25 -8.89
CA LEU A 86 8.99 1.21 -8.70
C LEU A 86 10.31 1.76 -8.12
N GLN A 87 10.70 2.98 -8.51
CA GLN A 87 11.84 3.69 -7.93
C GLN A 87 11.59 3.99 -6.45
N ARG A 88 10.43 4.54 -6.14
CA ARG A 88 10.02 4.85 -4.76
C ARG A 88 9.89 3.60 -3.88
N ALA A 89 9.52 2.47 -4.45
CA ALA A 89 9.50 1.18 -3.76
C ALA A 89 10.89 0.50 -3.67
N GLY A 90 11.96 1.17 -4.11
CA GLY A 90 13.34 0.67 -4.02
C GLY A 90 13.62 -0.60 -4.81
N ILE A 91 12.83 -0.90 -5.87
CA ILE A 91 12.98 -2.14 -6.63
C ILE A 91 13.41 -1.91 -8.09
N TRP A 92 13.31 -0.68 -8.60
CA TRP A 92 13.56 -0.36 -10.01
C TRP A 92 14.87 -0.91 -10.55
N GLY A 93 15.97 -0.71 -9.81
CA GLY A 93 17.32 -1.17 -10.23
C GLY A 93 17.42 -2.67 -10.48
N GLU A 94 16.59 -3.47 -9.80
CA GLU A 94 16.61 -4.93 -9.88
C GLU A 94 15.75 -5.48 -11.03
N ILE A 95 14.75 -4.70 -11.52
CA ILE A 95 13.70 -5.23 -12.40
C ILE A 95 13.47 -4.44 -13.68
N LYS A 96 14.11 -3.27 -13.86
CA LYS A 96 13.87 -2.36 -15.00
C LYS A 96 13.99 -3.04 -16.36
N ASP A 97 14.88 -4.03 -16.49
CA ASP A 97 15.15 -4.73 -17.74
C ASP A 97 14.21 -5.93 -17.99
N ARG A 98 13.28 -6.20 -17.04
CA ARG A 98 12.37 -7.34 -17.11
C ARG A 98 10.93 -7.00 -16.67
N LEU A 99 10.45 -5.80 -16.96
CA LEU A 99 9.13 -5.33 -16.58
C LEU A 99 7.97 -6.17 -17.16
N SER A 100 8.20 -6.88 -18.27
CA SER A 100 7.26 -7.81 -18.89
C SER A 100 7.19 -9.17 -18.20
N SER A 101 8.15 -9.49 -17.32
CA SER A 101 8.16 -10.75 -16.56
C SER A 101 7.03 -10.80 -15.54
N SER A 102 6.62 -12.03 -15.14
CA SER A 102 5.57 -12.21 -14.14
C SER A 102 5.96 -11.63 -12.79
N GLY A 103 5.05 -10.86 -12.17
CA GLY A 103 5.22 -10.36 -10.80
C GLY A 103 5.28 -11.48 -9.76
N THR A 104 4.64 -12.63 -10.02
CA THR A 104 4.66 -13.78 -9.10
C THR A 104 5.97 -14.56 -9.13
N GLY A 105 6.83 -14.34 -10.14
CA GLY A 105 8.16 -14.96 -10.23
C GLY A 105 9.26 -14.23 -9.46
N LEU A 106 8.94 -13.16 -8.77
CA LEU A 106 9.87 -12.39 -7.94
C LEU A 106 10.12 -13.08 -6.59
N SER A 107 11.23 -12.75 -5.91
CA SER A 107 11.46 -13.16 -4.51
C SER A 107 10.43 -12.55 -3.56
N GLY A 108 10.27 -13.09 -2.35
CA GLY A 108 9.28 -12.60 -1.38
C GLY A 108 9.43 -11.10 -1.08
N GLY A 109 10.67 -10.64 -0.82
CA GLY A 109 10.93 -9.21 -0.59
C GLY A 109 10.69 -8.34 -1.82
N GLN A 110 10.99 -8.85 -3.03
CA GLN A 110 10.68 -8.16 -4.28
C GLN A 110 9.18 -8.08 -4.52
N GLN A 111 8.44 -9.17 -4.25
CA GLN A 111 6.97 -9.18 -4.36
C GLN A 111 6.34 -8.18 -3.39
N GLN A 112 6.84 -8.08 -2.17
CA GLN A 112 6.34 -7.12 -1.18
C GLN A 112 6.57 -5.68 -1.66
N ARG A 113 7.78 -5.36 -2.14
CA ARG A 113 8.08 -4.03 -2.71
C ARG A 113 7.25 -3.75 -3.96
N LEU A 114 6.96 -4.76 -4.79
CA LEU A 114 6.04 -4.62 -5.93
C LEU A 114 4.60 -4.30 -5.46
N CYS A 115 4.13 -4.95 -4.40
CA CYS A 115 2.80 -4.65 -3.82
C CYS A 115 2.75 -3.23 -3.22
N ILE A 116 3.84 -2.75 -2.63
CA ILE A 116 3.97 -1.37 -2.16
C ILE A 116 3.95 -0.40 -3.36
N ALA A 117 4.75 -0.66 -4.42
CA ALA A 117 4.74 0.15 -5.64
C ALA A 117 3.34 0.27 -6.24
N ARG A 118 2.60 -0.86 -6.31
CA ARG A 118 1.20 -0.89 -6.75
C ARG A 118 0.30 -0.03 -5.89
N ALA A 119 0.47 -0.06 -4.57
CA ALA A 119 -0.35 0.72 -3.65
C ALA A 119 -0.10 2.22 -3.77
N ILE A 120 1.16 2.65 -3.92
CA ILE A 120 1.51 4.08 -4.02
C ILE A 120 1.25 4.67 -5.41
N ALA A 121 1.11 3.85 -6.46
CA ALA A 121 0.91 4.30 -7.83
C ALA A 121 -0.38 5.12 -8.03
N VAL A 122 -1.40 4.91 -7.20
CA VAL A 122 -2.65 5.67 -7.21
C VAL A 122 -2.60 6.92 -6.32
N LYS A 123 -1.45 7.20 -5.67
CA LYS A 123 -1.22 8.33 -4.75
C LYS A 123 -2.28 8.39 -3.64
N PRO A 124 -2.41 7.35 -2.82
CA PRO A 124 -3.40 7.31 -1.74
C PRO A 124 -3.09 8.36 -0.66
N GLU A 125 -4.09 8.74 0.13
CA GLU A 125 -3.91 9.59 1.32
C GLU A 125 -3.36 8.77 2.50
N VAL A 126 -3.77 7.50 2.59
CA VAL A 126 -3.40 6.56 3.67
C VAL A 126 -2.95 5.24 3.07
N ILE A 127 -1.90 4.65 3.64
CA ILE A 127 -1.44 3.30 3.33
C ILE A 127 -1.57 2.45 4.58
N LEU A 128 -2.39 1.40 4.50
CA LEU A 128 -2.54 0.40 5.55
C LEU A 128 -1.53 -0.73 5.31
N MET A 129 -0.80 -1.13 6.34
CA MET A 129 0.18 -2.22 6.26
C MET A 129 -0.09 -3.25 7.35
N ASP A 130 -0.45 -4.46 6.94
CA ASP A 130 -0.73 -5.58 7.83
C ASP A 130 0.51 -6.48 7.90
N GLU A 131 1.31 -6.34 8.96
CA GLU A 131 2.55 -7.11 9.20
C GLU A 131 3.49 -7.20 7.96
N PRO A 132 3.90 -6.08 7.36
CA PRO A 132 4.53 -6.07 6.04
C PRO A 132 5.87 -6.81 5.96
N CYS A 133 6.50 -7.13 7.10
CA CYS A 133 7.80 -7.78 7.19
C CYS A 133 7.77 -9.22 7.74
N SER A 134 6.61 -9.74 8.19
CA SER A 134 6.54 -10.98 8.97
C SER A 134 6.96 -12.24 8.22
N ALA A 135 6.92 -12.23 6.89
CA ALA A 135 7.29 -13.36 6.03
C ALA A 135 8.63 -13.15 5.30
N LEU A 136 9.43 -12.18 5.73
CA LEU A 136 10.67 -11.78 5.06
C LEU A 136 11.90 -12.16 5.88
N ASP A 137 13.03 -12.35 5.19
CA ASP A 137 14.33 -12.47 5.81
C ASP A 137 14.80 -11.12 6.42
N PRO A 138 15.80 -11.11 7.31
CA PRO A 138 16.24 -9.89 7.98
C PRO A 138 16.72 -8.78 7.04
N ILE A 139 17.33 -9.11 5.90
CA ILE A 139 17.82 -8.12 4.93
C ILE A 139 16.64 -7.45 4.22
N ALA A 140 15.70 -8.26 3.75
CA ALA A 140 14.48 -7.75 3.13
C ALA A 140 13.63 -6.94 4.13
N THR A 141 13.59 -7.34 5.41
CA THR A 141 12.93 -6.60 6.48
C THR A 141 13.52 -5.20 6.63
N ALA A 142 14.85 -5.08 6.78
CA ALA A 142 15.52 -3.78 6.91
C ALA A 142 15.23 -2.88 5.70
N THR A 143 15.25 -3.44 4.48
CA THR A 143 14.92 -2.69 3.26
C THR A 143 13.48 -2.15 3.28
N ILE A 144 12.51 -2.94 3.77
CA ILE A 144 11.11 -2.49 3.89
C ILE A 144 10.97 -1.42 4.98
N GLU A 145 11.69 -1.54 6.09
CA GLU A 145 11.69 -0.54 7.17
C GLU A 145 12.22 0.83 6.68
N GLU A 146 13.34 0.83 5.97
CA GLU A 146 13.87 2.06 5.34
C GLU A 146 12.87 2.66 4.34
N LEU A 147 12.26 1.81 3.52
CA LEU A 147 11.24 2.22 2.56
C LEU A 147 10.02 2.85 3.25
N MET A 148 9.54 2.28 4.36
CA MET A 148 8.42 2.85 5.13
C MET A 148 8.77 4.23 5.69
N ASN A 149 9.99 4.41 6.18
CA ASN A 149 10.48 5.70 6.66
C ASN A 149 10.49 6.76 5.55
N GLU A 150 10.92 6.39 4.35
CA GLU A 150 10.88 7.31 3.20
C GLU A 150 9.43 7.64 2.78
N LEU A 151 8.56 6.63 2.69
CA LEU A 151 7.17 6.83 2.30
C LEU A 151 6.36 7.63 3.33
N SER A 152 6.71 7.56 4.62
CA SER A 152 6.02 8.30 5.68
C SER A 152 6.15 9.83 5.56
N LYS A 153 7.10 10.31 4.76
CA LYS A 153 7.26 11.74 4.46
C LYS A 153 6.10 12.29 3.61
N ASP A 154 5.52 11.45 2.77
CA ASP A 154 4.49 11.84 1.80
C ASP A 154 3.11 11.22 2.07
N PHE A 155 3.07 10.07 2.73
CA PHE A 155 1.84 9.31 2.99
C PHE A 155 1.60 9.16 4.48
N THR A 156 0.33 9.12 4.89
CA THR A 156 -0.02 8.61 6.22
C THR A 156 0.05 7.09 6.19
N ILE A 157 0.89 6.49 7.04
CA ILE A 157 1.04 5.04 7.10
C ILE A 157 0.48 4.54 8.43
N ILE A 158 -0.40 3.54 8.37
CA ILE A 158 -0.94 2.83 9.53
C ILE A 158 -0.46 1.39 9.45
N ILE A 159 0.31 0.96 10.45
CA ILE A 159 0.93 -0.37 10.49
C ILE A 159 0.39 -1.17 11.66
N VAL A 160 0.05 -2.42 11.40
CA VAL A 160 -0.10 -3.45 12.44
C VAL A 160 1.10 -4.36 12.35
N THR A 161 1.83 -4.53 13.45
CA THR A 161 3.04 -5.35 13.50
C THR A 161 3.23 -6.00 14.87
N HIS A 162 3.79 -7.19 14.86
CA HIS A 162 4.31 -7.86 16.06
C HIS A 162 5.81 -7.58 16.28
N ASN A 163 6.48 -6.92 15.33
CA ASN A 163 7.88 -6.55 15.46
C ASN A 163 8.01 -5.29 16.34
N MET A 164 8.57 -5.49 17.55
CA MET A 164 8.78 -4.41 18.53
C MET A 164 9.70 -3.30 18.01
N GLN A 165 10.66 -3.60 17.13
CA GLN A 165 11.56 -2.60 16.56
C GLN A 165 10.81 -1.63 15.64
N LEU A 166 9.88 -2.13 14.82
CA LEU A 166 9.02 -1.28 14.00
C LEU A 166 8.12 -0.36 14.83
N SER A 167 7.63 -0.81 15.99
CA SER A 167 6.78 0.01 16.86
C SER A 167 7.54 1.17 17.51
N LEU A 168 8.85 1.03 17.73
CA LEU A 168 9.70 2.06 18.34
C LEU A 168 10.14 3.16 17.35
N ILE A 169 10.26 2.84 16.07
CA ILE A 169 10.68 3.80 15.03
C ILE A 169 9.59 4.85 14.77
N HIS A 170 8.33 4.54 15.03
CA HIS A 170 7.18 5.40 14.73
C HIS A 170 6.61 6.18 15.93
N ILE A 171 7.21 6.10 17.11
CA ILE A 171 6.91 6.97 18.27
C ILE A 171 7.81 8.22 18.26
N SER A 172 8.39 8.62 17.14
CA SER A 172 8.99 9.94 17.02
C SER A 172 7.90 11.00 16.97
N GLU A 173 8.01 12.00 17.84
CA GLU A 173 7.07 13.09 18.06
C GLU A 173 6.40 13.61 16.78
N PRO A 174 5.08 13.88 16.79
CA PRO A 174 4.41 14.47 15.65
C PRO A 174 4.92 15.90 15.45
N THR A 175 5.80 16.11 14.48
CA THR A 175 6.30 17.43 14.10
C THR A 175 5.24 18.30 13.41
N ARG A 176 4.00 17.81 13.29
CA ARG A 176 2.80 18.62 12.94
C ARG A 176 1.57 18.01 13.59
N PRO A 177 0.71 18.83 14.23
CA PRO A 177 -0.57 18.34 14.73
C PRO A 177 -1.45 17.95 13.52
N ARG A 178 -1.50 16.67 13.20
CA ARG A 178 -2.57 16.14 12.36
C ARG A 178 -3.71 15.81 13.31
N ILE A 179 -4.73 16.66 13.30
CA ILE A 179 -5.98 16.47 14.03
C ILE A 179 -6.55 15.11 13.61
N ILE A 180 -6.69 14.25 14.62
CA ILE A 180 -7.35 12.96 14.56
C ILE A 180 -8.83 13.18 14.30
#